data_5cbfce762cd4a8a217da1f31f7c65816
#
_entry.id   5cbfce762cd4a8a217da1f31f7c65816
#
_cell.length_a   1.000
_cell.length_b   1.000
_cell.length_c   1.000
_cell.angle_alpha   90.00
_cell.angle_beta   90.00
_cell.angle_gamma   90.00
#
_symmetry.space_group_name_H-M   'P 1'
#
loop_
_entity.id
_entity.type
_entity.pdbx_description
1 polymer ?
#
loop_
_entity_poly.entity_id
_entity_poly.type
_entity_poly.pdbx_seq_one_letter_code
_entity_poly.pdbx_strand_id
1 'polypeptide(L)'
;MKKIRIVILCASAMSSGIIVESIKKEAPLIGVDCYVECAASIRYRDYDYNKVDVIMIAPQIKMYKSQILPFLKERGFDKIPVVDINMRDYGLAHGKPILLAAIKAMEEGNND
;
A
#
# COMPACT_ATOMS: atom_id res chain seq x y z
N MET A 1 3.16 -20.41 3.21
CA MET A 1 2.22 -19.29 3.11
C MET A 1 2.96 -18.05 2.66
N LYS A 2 2.43 -17.36 1.67
CA LYS A 2 3.03 -16.13 1.17
C LYS A 2 2.91 -15.02 2.21
N LYS A 3 3.97 -14.26 2.40
CA LYS A 3 3.97 -13.13 3.34
C LYS A 3 4.10 -11.82 2.57
N ILE A 4 3.37 -10.81 3.00
CA ILE A 4 3.45 -9.50 2.37
C ILE A 4 3.24 -8.41 3.43
N ARG A 5 4.02 -7.34 3.33
CA ARG A 5 3.89 -6.16 4.19
C ARG A 5 3.51 -4.98 3.33
N ILE A 6 2.36 -4.40 3.63
CA ILE A 6 1.78 -3.30 2.87
C ILE A 6 1.62 -2.08 3.77
N VAL A 7 2.03 -0.91 3.26
CA VAL A 7 1.64 0.35 3.88
C VAL A 7 0.74 1.10 2.90
N ILE A 8 -0.38 1.61 3.40
CA ILE A 8 -1.30 2.44 2.62
C ILE A 8 -1.12 3.88 3.08
N LEU A 9 -0.66 4.73 2.17
CA LEU A 9 -0.56 6.16 2.46
C LEU A 9 -1.89 6.80 2.10
N CYS A 10 -2.45 7.55 3.02
CA CYS A 10 -3.78 8.14 2.88
C CYS A 10 -3.83 9.52 3.52
N ALA A 11 -4.91 10.26 3.25
CA ALA A 11 -5.06 11.59 3.80
C ALA A 11 -5.15 11.56 5.32
N SER A 12 -5.80 10.53 5.85
CA SER A 12 -5.91 10.37 7.29
C SER A 12 -6.03 8.88 7.59
N ALA A 13 -5.41 8.44 8.67
CA ALA A 13 -5.43 7.04 9.06
C ALA A 13 -6.84 6.51 9.25
N MET A 14 -7.78 7.37 9.63
CA MET A 14 -9.16 6.95 9.84
C MET A 14 -9.84 6.54 8.55
N SER A 15 -9.57 7.23 7.45
CA SER A 15 -10.25 6.93 6.19
C SER A 15 -9.85 5.58 5.61
N SER A 16 -8.64 5.10 5.92
CA SER A 16 -8.16 3.82 5.41
C SER A 16 -8.32 2.68 6.39
N GLY A 17 -8.82 2.95 7.59
CA GLY A 17 -8.99 1.91 8.60
C GLY A 17 -9.90 0.78 8.15
N ILE A 18 -10.98 1.12 7.44
CA ILE A 18 -11.92 0.12 6.94
C ILE A 18 -11.26 -0.73 5.87
N ILE A 19 -10.43 -0.11 5.03
CA ILE A 19 -9.67 -0.83 4.00
C ILE A 19 -8.71 -1.84 4.66
N VAL A 20 -7.99 -1.38 5.68
CA VAL A 20 -7.04 -2.23 6.40
C VAL A 20 -7.76 -3.45 6.99
N GLU A 21 -8.91 -3.24 7.63
CA GLU A 21 -9.66 -4.33 8.20
C GLU A 21 -10.17 -5.30 7.13
N SER A 22 -10.62 -4.76 6.00
CA SER A 22 -11.08 -5.60 4.90
C SER A 22 -9.95 -6.47 4.37
N ILE A 23 -8.76 -5.92 4.19
CA ILE A 23 -7.59 -6.69 3.74
C ILE A 23 -7.23 -7.76 4.74
N LYS A 24 -7.25 -7.44 6.03
CA LYS A 24 -6.94 -8.41 7.07
C LYS A 24 -7.89 -9.59 7.08
N LYS A 25 -9.15 -9.35 6.75
CA LYS A 25 -10.15 -10.42 6.67
C LYS A 25 -9.92 -11.31 5.45
N GLU A 26 -9.57 -10.69 4.32
CA GLU A 26 -9.44 -11.43 3.06
C GLU A 26 -8.15 -12.23 2.96
N ALA A 27 -7.07 -11.73 3.56
CA ALA A 27 -5.76 -12.37 3.40
C ALA A 27 -5.74 -13.86 3.77
N PRO A 28 -6.22 -14.27 4.95
CA PRO A 28 -6.17 -15.70 5.28
C PRO A 28 -7.06 -16.54 4.37
N LEU A 29 -8.11 -15.97 3.80
CA LEU A 29 -9.00 -16.71 2.91
C LEU A 29 -8.31 -17.11 1.61
N ILE A 30 -7.27 -16.39 1.22
CA ILE A 30 -6.50 -16.71 0.03
C ILE A 30 -5.08 -17.20 0.36
N GLY A 31 -4.88 -17.61 1.60
CA GLY A 31 -3.60 -18.22 2.02
C GLY A 31 -2.44 -17.24 2.10
N VAL A 32 -2.71 -16.00 2.47
CA VAL A 32 -1.67 -14.96 2.56
C VAL A 32 -1.54 -14.48 4.00
N ASP A 33 -0.29 -14.36 4.45
CA ASP A 33 0.02 -13.76 5.74
C ASP A 33 0.35 -12.29 5.48
N CYS A 34 -0.61 -11.42 5.73
CA CYS A 34 -0.50 -10.01 5.38
C CYS A 34 -0.40 -9.12 6.60
N TYR A 35 0.65 -8.31 6.63
CA TYR A 35 0.76 -7.21 7.58
C TYR A 35 0.44 -5.93 6.80
N VAL A 36 -0.61 -5.24 7.19
CA VAL A 36 -1.04 -4.03 6.51
C VAL A 36 -1.37 -2.94 7.51
N GLU A 37 -0.91 -1.74 7.24
CA GLU A 37 -1.27 -0.59 8.07
C GLU A 37 -1.38 0.64 7.18
N CYS A 38 -2.06 1.66 7.69
CA CYS A 38 -2.16 2.92 6.99
C CYS A 38 -1.34 3.98 7.72
N ALA A 39 -0.84 4.93 6.95
CA ALA A 39 -0.06 6.04 7.49
C ALA A 39 -0.50 7.32 6.78
N ALA A 40 -0.49 8.43 7.51
CA ALA A 40 -0.86 9.72 6.92
C ALA A 40 0.17 10.14 5.87
N SER A 41 -0.31 10.54 4.69
CA SER A 41 0.57 10.92 3.59
C SER A 41 1.51 12.06 3.96
N ILE A 42 1.07 12.98 4.81
CA ILE A 42 1.91 14.10 5.21
C ILE A 42 3.15 13.65 5.98
N ARG A 43 3.11 12.42 6.50
CA ARG A 43 4.24 11.87 7.24
C ARG A 43 5.04 10.84 6.43
N TYR A 44 4.93 10.89 5.12
CA TYR A 44 5.58 9.89 4.29
C TYR A 44 7.11 9.86 4.50
N ARG A 45 7.71 10.98 4.89
CA ARG A 45 9.16 11.05 5.13
C ARG A 45 9.59 10.38 6.42
N ASP A 46 8.67 10.24 7.36
CA ASP A 46 8.98 9.70 8.68
C ASP A 46 8.69 8.21 8.81
N TYR A 47 8.06 7.63 7.82
CA TYR A 47 7.68 6.22 7.87
C TYR A 47 8.90 5.33 7.61
N ASP A 48 8.96 4.19 8.30
CA ASP A 48 10.05 3.23 8.13
C ASP A 48 9.67 2.23 7.03
N TYR A 49 10.29 2.35 5.87
CA TYR A 49 9.99 1.49 4.72
C TYR A 49 10.88 0.25 4.64
N ASN A 50 11.75 0.02 5.62
CA ASN A 50 12.76 -1.04 5.50
C ASN A 50 12.19 -2.44 5.28
N LYS A 51 11.02 -2.72 5.81
CA LYS A 51 10.42 -4.05 5.66
C LYS A 51 9.16 -4.04 4.83
N VAL A 52 8.88 -2.94 4.15
CA VAL A 52 7.67 -2.82 3.34
C VAL A 52 7.89 -3.47 1.98
N ASP A 53 6.93 -4.30 1.57
CA ASP A 53 6.96 -4.95 0.26
C ASP A 53 6.24 -4.15 -0.81
N VAL A 54 5.17 -3.45 -0.42
CA VAL A 54 4.37 -2.66 -1.35
C VAL A 54 3.87 -1.40 -0.66
N ILE A 55 3.98 -0.27 -1.34
CA ILE A 55 3.41 0.99 -0.88
C ILE A 55 2.18 1.26 -1.73
N MET A 56 1.03 1.47 -1.11
CA MET A 56 -0.19 1.79 -1.83
C MET A 56 -0.61 3.22 -1.55
N ILE A 57 -1.10 3.89 -2.59
CA ILE A 57 -1.47 5.30 -2.54
C ILE A 57 -2.99 5.41 -2.62
N ALA A 58 -3.61 6.00 -1.61
CA ALA A 58 -5.05 6.22 -1.62
C ALA A 58 -5.40 7.26 -2.68
N PRO A 59 -6.58 7.15 -3.32
CA PRO A 59 -6.94 8.07 -4.41
C PRO A 59 -6.91 9.54 -4.03
N GLN A 60 -7.24 9.86 -2.77
CA GLN A 60 -7.32 11.25 -2.32
C GLN A 60 -5.97 11.95 -2.28
N ILE A 61 -4.88 11.18 -2.22
CA ILE A 61 -3.54 11.78 -2.08
C ILE A 61 -2.66 11.46 -3.28
N LYS A 62 -3.28 11.13 -4.40
CA LYS A 62 -2.57 10.79 -5.62
C LYS A 62 -1.57 11.87 -6.04
N MET A 63 -1.88 13.13 -5.78
CA MET A 63 -1.00 14.24 -6.12
C MET A 63 0.33 14.19 -5.36
N TYR A 64 0.38 13.54 -4.23
CA TYR A 64 1.63 13.42 -3.47
C TYR A 64 2.61 12.44 -4.09
N LYS A 65 2.17 11.64 -5.04
CA LYS A 65 3.03 10.64 -5.65
C LYS A 65 4.26 11.28 -6.28
N SER A 66 4.11 12.46 -6.87
CA SER A 66 5.22 13.18 -7.48
C SER A 66 6.31 13.58 -6.48
N GLN A 67 5.96 13.64 -5.20
CA GLN A 67 6.92 13.93 -4.14
C GLN A 67 7.45 12.65 -3.51
N ILE A 68 6.59 11.65 -3.40
CA ILE A 68 6.93 10.39 -2.74
C ILE A 68 7.96 9.60 -3.54
N LEU A 69 7.77 9.50 -4.85
CA LEU A 69 8.67 8.70 -5.68
C LEU A 69 10.12 9.19 -5.66
N PRO A 70 10.40 10.50 -5.82
CA PRO A 70 11.77 10.96 -5.71
C PRO A 70 12.37 10.75 -4.32
N PHE A 71 11.55 10.92 -3.28
CA PHE A 71 12.00 10.67 -1.91
C PHE A 71 12.43 9.23 -1.70
N LEU A 72 11.62 8.28 -2.17
CA LEU A 72 11.95 6.86 -2.05
C LEU A 72 13.24 6.53 -2.79
N LYS A 73 13.41 7.08 -3.98
CA LYS A 73 14.60 6.86 -4.78
C LYS A 73 15.84 7.40 -4.06
N GLU A 74 15.73 8.59 -3.50
CA GLU A 74 16.84 9.22 -2.78
C GLU A 74 17.26 8.39 -1.57
N ARG A 75 16.29 7.75 -0.91
CA ARG A 75 16.56 6.96 0.29
C ARG A 75 16.89 5.50 0.01
N GLY A 76 16.93 5.10 -1.26
CA GLY A 76 17.25 3.73 -1.61
C GLY A 76 16.09 2.77 -1.55
N PHE A 77 14.85 3.27 -1.52
CA PHE A 77 13.64 2.46 -1.46
C PHE A 77 12.92 2.37 -2.80
N ASP A 78 13.58 2.76 -3.89
CA ASP A 78 12.95 2.81 -5.20
C ASP A 78 12.60 1.45 -5.78
N LYS A 79 13.06 0.37 -5.15
CA LYS A 79 12.69 -0.98 -5.58
C LYS A 79 11.35 -1.44 -5.01
N ILE A 80 10.82 -0.71 -4.03
CA ILE A 80 9.51 -1.05 -3.48
C ILE A 80 8.44 -0.57 -4.47
N PRO A 81 7.57 -1.46 -4.97
CA PRO A 81 6.53 -1.02 -5.89
C PRO A 81 5.55 -0.07 -5.21
N VAL A 82 5.15 0.95 -5.94
CA VAL A 82 4.19 1.94 -5.47
C VAL A 82 2.95 1.81 -6.36
N VAL A 83 1.82 1.48 -5.75
CA VAL A 83 0.59 1.15 -6.46
C VAL A 83 -0.50 2.13 -6.08
N ASP A 84 -1.16 2.70 -7.08
CA ASP A 84 -2.35 3.53 -6.84
C ASP A 84 -3.53 2.61 -6.57
N ILE A 85 -4.27 2.87 -5.49
CA ILE A 85 -5.46 2.09 -5.21
C ILE A 85 -6.58 2.59 -6.13
N ASN A 86 -7.28 1.65 -6.77
CA ASN A 86 -8.41 1.95 -7.61
C ASN A 86 -9.48 2.69 -6.80
N MET A 87 -9.98 3.81 -7.35
CA MET A 87 -10.94 4.66 -6.63
C MET A 87 -12.21 3.90 -6.23
N ARG A 88 -12.71 3.05 -7.11
CA ARG A 88 -13.91 2.28 -6.82
C ARG A 88 -13.68 1.28 -5.70
N ASP A 89 -12.58 0.55 -5.77
CA ASP A 89 -12.27 -0.44 -4.75
C ASP A 89 -12.02 0.22 -3.39
N TYR A 90 -11.40 1.40 -3.41
CA TYR A 90 -11.18 2.15 -2.18
C TYR A 90 -12.51 2.61 -1.59
N GLY A 91 -13.36 3.21 -2.42
CA GLY A 91 -14.65 3.73 -1.98
C GLY A 91 -15.59 2.67 -1.44
N LEU A 92 -15.51 1.45 -1.99
CA LEU A 92 -16.36 0.34 -1.55
C LEU A 92 -15.67 -0.55 -0.52
N ALA A 93 -14.46 -0.18 -0.11
CA ALA A 93 -13.66 -0.95 0.86
C ALA A 93 -13.49 -2.42 0.42
N HIS A 94 -13.24 -2.63 -0.87
CA HIS A 94 -13.02 -3.97 -1.42
C HIS A 94 -11.60 -4.43 -1.16
N GLY A 95 -11.37 -5.05 0.00
CA GLY A 95 -10.04 -5.46 0.41
C GLY A 95 -9.40 -6.51 -0.50
N LYS A 96 -10.20 -7.43 -1.04
CA LYS A 96 -9.65 -8.51 -1.87
C LYS A 96 -8.97 -8.00 -3.14
N PRO A 97 -9.63 -7.21 -4.01
CA PRO A 97 -8.94 -6.72 -5.20
C PRO A 97 -7.76 -5.80 -4.86
N ILE A 98 -7.86 -5.05 -3.77
CA ILE A 98 -6.74 -4.20 -3.34
C ILE A 98 -5.55 -5.08 -2.94
N LEU A 99 -5.80 -6.12 -2.16
CA LEU A 99 -4.76 -7.06 -1.74
C LEU A 99 -4.16 -7.78 -2.94
N LEU A 100 -4.99 -8.22 -3.89
CA LEU A 100 -4.50 -8.90 -5.08
C LEU A 100 -3.61 -8.00 -5.92
N ALA A 101 -3.95 -6.71 -6.03
CA ALA A 101 -3.11 -5.75 -6.74
C ALA A 101 -1.74 -5.61 -6.07
N ALA A 102 -1.73 -5.60 -4.75
CA ALA A 102 -0.46 -5.51 -4.01
C ALA A 102 0.39 -6.76 -4.22
N ILE A 103 -0.23 -7.93 -4.16
CA ILE A 103 0.48 -9.19 -4.37
C ILE A 103 1.08 -9.24 -5.77
N LYS A 104 0.30 -8.84 -6.76
CA LYS A 104 0.77 -8.82 -8.14
C LYS A 104 1.98 -7.89 -8.29
N ALA A 105 1.89 -6.70 -7.69
CA ALA A 105 3.00 -5.74 -7.77
C ALA A 105 4.26 -6.29 -7.10
N MET A 106 4.10 -6.95 -5.97
CA MET A 106 5.23 -7.55 -5.27
C MET A 106 5.89 -8.65 -6.11
N GLU A 107 5.07 -9.49 -6.74
CA GLU A 107 5.57 -10.60 -7.53
C GLU A 107 6.26 -10.14 -8.81
N GLU A 108 5.75 -9.10 -9.43
CA GLU A 108 6.37 -8.54 -10.62
C GLU A 108 7.63 -7.76 -10.29
N GLY A 109 7.77 -7.39 -9.03
CA GLY A 109 8.84 -6.54 -8.61
C GLY A 109 8.62 -5.12 -9.10
N ASN A 110 9.59 -4.25 -8.87
CA ASN A 110 9.52 -2.88 -9.33
C ASN A 110 10.42 -2.75 -10.54
N ASN A 111 9.99 -3.29 -11.60
CA ASN A 111 10.80 -3.37 -12.75
C ASN A 111 10.77 -2.28 -13.65
N ASP A 112 10.40 -1.84 -13.50
CA ASP A 112 10.61 -1.03 -14.41
C ASP A 112 10.55 -0.55 -14.80
#